data_f5c0797a7097f695ca07ff0661c08e44
#
_entry.id   f5c0797a7097f695ca07ff0661c08e44
#
_cell.length_a   1.000
_cell.length_b   1.000
_cell.length_c   1.000
_cell.angle_alpha   90.00
_cell.angle_beta   90.00
_cell.angle_gamma   90.00
#
_symmetry.space_group_name_H-M   'P 1'
#
loop_
_entity.id
_entity.type
_entity.pdbx_description
1 polymer ?
#
loop_
_entity_poly.entity_id
_entity_poly.type
_entity_poly.pdbx_seq_one_letter_code
_entity_poly.pdbx_strand_id
1 'polypeptide(L)'
;MSANPYLTPEERAILEKARIGIAGAGGLGSNCAMHLVRAGVRHLVVADFDVVNESNLNRQFFFRDQLGQKKVAALKDNLLRIEPELDLQALDVRLSRFARLFARR
;
A
#
# COMPACT_ATOMS: atom_id res chain seq x y z
N MET A 1 3.56 -1.25 15.99
CA MET A 1 2.68 -0.07 16.02
C MET A 1 1.61 -0.27 17.08
N SER A 2 1.29 0.77 17.81
CA SER A 2 0.25 0.68 18.82
C SER A 2 -1.12 0.49 18.17
N ALA A 3 -2.03 -0.14 18.90
CA ALA A 3 -3.38 -0.37 18.41
C ALA A 3 -4.12 0.96 18.23
N ASN A 4 -4.98 1.01 17.23
CA ASN A 4 -5.85 2.16 17.00
C ASN A 4 -6.86 2.26 18.16
N PRO A 5 -6.87 3.36 18.92
CA PRO A 5 -7.74 3.47 20.11
C PRO A 5 -9.23 3.57 19.79
N TYR A 6 -9.58 3.81 18.52
CA TYR A 6 -10.97 3.94 18.09
C TYR A 6 -11.59 2.63 17.65
N LEU A 7 -10.82 1.53 17.68
CA LEU A 7 -11.28 0.22 17.25
C LEU A 7 -11.47 -0.70 18.45
N THR A 8 -12.50 -1.51 18.41
CA THR A 8 -12.68 -2.59 19.38
C THR A 8 -11.64 -3.70 19.12
N PRO A 9 -11.37 -4.59 20.10
CA PRO A 9 -10.50 -5.74 19.86
C PRO A 9 -10.96 -6.61 18.69
N GLU A 10 -12.28 -6.78 18.51
CA GLU A 10 -12.87 -7.56 17.43
C GLU A 10 -12.61 -6.89 16.07
N GLU A 11 -12.79 -5.57 15.98
CA GLU A 11 -12.53 -4.81 14.79
C GLU A 11 -11.04 -4.86 14.41
N ARG A 12 -10.15 -4.74 15.39
CA ARG A 12 -8.71 -4.86 15.15
C ARG A 12 -8.34 -6.23 14.60
N ALA A 13 -8.93 -7.29 15.16
CA ALA A 13 -8.66 -8.65 14.69
C ALA A 13 -9.10 -8.83 13.24
N ILE A 14 -10.23 -8.25 12.85
CA ILE A 14 -10.70 -8.29 11.46
C ILE A 14 -9.70 -7.61 10.53
N LEU A 15 -9.24 -6.40 10.89
CA LEU A 15 -8.29 -5.66 10.06
C LEU A 15 -6.94 -6.37 9.96
N GLU A 16 -6.45 -6.93 11.06
CA GLU A 16 -5.17 -7.64 11.08
C GLU A 16 -5.17 -8.88 10.20
N LYS A 17 -6.32 -9.53 10.04
CA LYS A 17 -6.47 -10.73 9.21
C LYS A 17 -6.86 -10.42 7.77
N ALA A 18 -7.36 -9.22 7.51
CA ALA A 18 -7.80 -8.85 6.17
C ALA A 18 -6.64 -8.84 5.19
N ARG A 19 -6.89 -9.31 3.97
CA ARG A 19 -5.93 -9.26 2.86
C ARG A 19 -6.51 -8.36 1.79
N ILE A 20 -5.83 -7.25 1.52
CA ILE A 20 -6.35 -6.21 0.63
C ILE A 20 -5.42 -6.02 -0.53
N GLY A 21 -5.99 -6.03 -1.74
CA GLY A 21 -5.27 -5.72 -2.96
C GLY A 21 -5.58 -4.30 -3.40
N ILE A 22 -4.54 -3.56 -3.78
CA ILE A 22 -4.68 -2.20 -4.29
C ILE A 22 -4.09 -2.17 -5.69
N ALA A 23 -4.93 -1.85 -6.67
CA ALA A 23 -4.51 -1.68 -8.05
C ALA A 23 -4.19 -0.21 -8.28
N GLY A 24 -2.90 0.09 -8.42
CA GLY A 24 -2.40 1.45 -8.60
C GLY A 24 -1.82 2.04 -7.33
N ALA A 25 -0.68 2.70 -7.48
CA ALA A 25 0.03 3.37 -6.38
C ALA A 25 0.11 4.88 -6.61
N GLY A 26 -0.89 5.45 -7.28
CA GLY A 26 -1.00 6.88 -7.51
C GLY A 26 -1.58 7.64 -6.33
N GLY A 27 -2.26 8.76 -6.62
CA GLY A 27 -2.81 9.64 -5.58
C GLY A 27 -3.79 8.93 -4.66
N LEU A 28 -4.77 8.23 -5.23
CA LEU A 28 -5.76 7.51 -4.44
C LEU A 28 -5.14 6.27 -3.79
N GLY A 29 -4.45 5.44 -4.59
CA GLY A 29 -3.93 4.16 -4.12
C GLY A 29 -2.86 4.29 -3.06
N SER A 30 -1.87 5.20 -3.23
CA SER A 30 -0.80 5.38 -2.26
C SER A 30 -1.32 5.90 -0.92
N ASN A 31 -2.26 6.83 -0.96
CA ASN A 31 -2.84 7.39 0.27
C ASN A 31 -3.80 6.42 0.93
N CYS A 32 -4.57 5.66 0.15
CA CYS A 32 -5.42 4.60 0.67
C CYS A 32 -4.59 3.56 1.41
N ALA A 33 -3.48 3.12 0.82
CA ALA A 33 -2.57 2.16 1.46
C ALA A 33 -2.05 2.69 2.80
N MET A 34 -1.62 3.95 2.84
CA MET A 34 -1.14 4.57 4.06
C MET A 34 -2.21 4.57 5.14
N HIS A 35 -3.43 4.97 4.80
CA HIS A 35 -4.52 5.00 5.78
C HIS A 35 -4.91 3.60 6.26
N LEU A 36 -4.92 2.61 5.39
CA LEU A 36 -5.23 1.23 5.76
C LEU A 36 -4.20 0.67 6.75
N VAL A 37 -2.92 0.91 6.50
CA VAL A 37 -1.85 0.44 7.39
C VAL A 37 -1.96 1.13 8.75
N ARG A 38 -2.19 2.44 8.77
CA ARG A 38 -2.37 3.17 10.03
C ARG A 38 -3.61 2.71 10.78
N ALA A 39 -4.65 2.26 10.08
CA ALA A 39 -5.86 1.73 10.70
C ALA A 39 -5.67 0.33 11.30
N GLY A 40 -4.67 -0.42 10.86
CA GLY A 40 -4.41 -1.75 11.42
C GLY A 40 -4.32 -2.88 10.42
N VAL A 41 -4.46 -2.62 9.12
CA VAL A 41 -4.31 -3.65 8.08
C VAL A 41 -2.86 -4.11 8.04
N ARG A 42 -2.65 -5.44 7.99
CA ARG A 42 -1.32 -6.04 8.05
C ARG A 42 -0.93 -6.83 6.81
N HIS A 43 -1.86 -7.04 5.88
CA HIS A 43 -1.60 -7.79 4.65
C HIS A 43 -2.09 -7.01 3.45
N LEU A 44 -1.15 -6.54 2.63
CA LEU A 44 -1.45 -5.77 1.42
C LEU A 44 -0.76 -6.37 0.21
N VAL A 45 -1.42 -6.27 -0.93
CA VAL A 45 -0.81 -6.48 -2.24
C VAL A 45 -1.04 -5.20 -3.03
N VAL A 46 0.04 -4.58 -3.51
CA VAL A 46 -0.04 -3.35 -4.30
C VAL A 46 0.59 -3.60 -5.66
N ALA A 47 -0.12 -3.26 -6.72
CA ALA A 47 0.33 -3.43 -8.09
C ALA A 47 0.37 -2.10 -8.83
N ASP A 48 1.51 -1.80 -9.45
CA ASP A 48 1.71 -0.65 -10.33
C ASP A 48 2.98 -0.91 -11.10
N PHE A 49 3.17 -0.28 -12.26
CA PHE A 49 4.42 -0.41 -13.01
C PHE A 49 5.10 0.94 -13.28
N ASP A 50 4.53 2.02 -12.78
CA ASP A 50 5.08 3.36 -12.96
C ASP A 50 6.23 3.65 -12.00
N VAL A 51 6.97 4.71 -12.31
CA VAL A 51 8.00 5.27 -11.44
C VAL A 51 7.51 6.55 -10.79
N VAL A 52 8.10 6.89 -9.66
CA VAL A 52 7.84 8.15 -8.97
C VAL A 52 8.45 9.29 -9.78
N ASN A 53 7.67 10.32 -10.09
CA ASN A 53 8.15 11.51 -10.75
C ASN A 53 7.73 12.77 -9.99
N GLU A 54 8.28 13.90 -10.37
CA GLU A 54 8.10 15.13 -9.60
C GLU A 54 6.63 15.57 -9.51
N SER A 55 5.85 15.34 -10.56
CA SER A 55 4.44 15.70 -10.56
C SER A 55 3.60 14.90 -9.56
N ASN A 56 4.13 13.79 -9.05
CA ASN A 56 3.44 12.94 -8.07
C ASN A 56 3.54 13.48 -6.64
N LEU A 57 4.57 14.26 -6.34
CA LEU A 57 4.95 14.59 -4.96
C LEU A 57 3.92 15.48 -4.25
N ASN A 58 3.06 16.18 -4.98
CA ASN A 58 2.10 17.09 -4.38
C ASN A 58 0.85 16.39 -3.82
N ARG A 59 0.57 15.14 -4.21
CA ARG A 59 -0.65 14.43 -3.79
C ARG A 59 -0.50 12.94 -3.55
N GLN A 60 0.67 12.36 -3.87
CA GLN A 60 0.92 10.93 -3.67
C GLN A 60 1.86 10.73 -2.48
N PHE A 61 1.78 9.58 -1.83
CA PHE A 61 2.57 9.29 -0.64
C PHE A 61 3.98 8.86 -1.02
N PHE A 62 4.74 9.78 -1.61
CA PHE A 62 6.13 9.60 -1.98
C PHE A 62 6.96 10.82 -1.56
N PHE A 63 8.25 10.60 -1.43
CA PHE A 63 9.19 11.63 -1.01
C PHE A 63 10.17 11.99 -2.12
N ARG A 64 10.76 13.17 -2.02
CA ARG A 64 11.63 13.70 -3.07
C ARG A 64 12.84 12.80 -3.37
N ASP A 65 13.38 12.14 -2.35
CA ASP A 65 14.50 11.22 -2.52
C ASP A 65 14.10 9.90 -3.20
N GLN A 66 12.83 9.70 -3.47
CA GLN A 66 12.31 8.52 -4.15
C GLN A 66 12.08 8.73 -5.64
N LEU A 67 12.39 9.90 -6.16
CA LEU A 67 12.26 10.17 -7.60
C LEU A 67 13.00 9.12 -8.43
N GLY A 68 12.33 8.58 -9.45
CA GLY A 68 12.89 7.56 -10.33
C GLY A 68 12.74 6.13 -9.83
N GLN A 69 12.35 5.93 -8.58
CA GLN A 69 12.09 4.59 -8.05
C GLN A 69 10.75 4.05 -8.56
N LYS A 70 10.60 2.74 -8.64
CA LYS A 70 9.31 2.13 -8.91
C LYS A 70 8.34 2.52 -7.80
N LYS A 71 7.12 2.93 -8.16
CA LYS A 71 6.12 3.33 -7.17
C LYS A 71 5.84 2.25 -6.13
N VAL A 72 5.74 0.98 -6.56
CA VAL A 72 5.46 -0.11 -5.62
C VAL A 72 6.60 -0.32 -4.64
N ALA A 73 7.85 -0.18 -5.07
CA ALA A 73 9.01 -0.32 -4.19
C ALA A 73 9.10 0.86 -3.21
N ALA A 74 8.91 2.08 -3.69
CA ALA A 74 8.93 3.28 -2.85
C ALA A 74 7.80 3.25 -1.83
N LEU A 75 6.59 2.84 -2.25
CA LEU A 75 5.45 2.75 -1.34
C LEU A 75 5.68 1.69 -0.26
N LYS A 76 6.25 0.55 -0.63
CA LYS A 76 6.60 -0.49 0.34
C LYS A 76 7.54 0.05 1.41
N ASP A 77 8.60 0.75 1.01
CA ASP A 77 9.54 1.35 1.96
C ASP A 77 8.84 2.32 2.90
N ASN A 78 7.97 3.16 2.36
CA ASN A 78 7.24 4.15 3.15
C ASN A 78 6.29 3.50 4.15
N LEU A 79 5.56 2.46 3.72
CA LEU A 79 4.63 1.76 4.59
C LEU A 79 5.34 0.95 5.68
N LEU A 80 6.49 0.37 5.38
CA LEU A 80 7.30 -0.34 6.37
C LEU A 80 7.87 0.60 7.43
N ARG A 81 8.00 1.88 7.13
CA ARG A 81 8.37 2.88 8.14
C ARG A 81 7.23 3.16 9.12
N ILE A 82 5.98 2.96 8.68
CA ILE A 82 4.81 3.07 9.56
C ILE A 82 4.63 1.80 10.38
N GLU A 83 4.74 0.64 9.71
CA GLU A 83 4.56 -0.67 10.34
C GLU A 83 5.64 -1.63 9.84
N PRO A 84 6.72 -1.83 10.61
CA PRO A 84 7.84 -2.68 10.17
C PRO A 84 7.49 -4.15 9.94
N GLU A 85 6.41 -4.65 10.54
CA GLU A 85 5.99 -6.05 10.39
C GLU A 85 4.91 -6.25 9.34
N LEU A 86 4.63 -5.22 8.54
CA LEU A 86 3.64 -5.29 7.47
C LEU A 86 4.03 -6.35 6.43
N ASP A 87 3.09 -7.24 6.13
CA ASP A 87 3.21 -8.19 5.02
C ASP A 87 2.70 -7.51 3.76
N LEU A 88 3.61 -7.01 2.94
CA LEU A 88 3.26 -6.30 1.71
C LEU A 88 3.97 -6.92 0.52
N GLN A 89 3.16 -7.37 -0.45
CA GLN A 89 3.65 -7.76 -1.77
C GLN A 89 3.59 -6.57 -2.72
N ALA A 90 4.73 -6.18 -3.23
CA ALA A 90 4.86 -5.11 -4.22
C ALA A 90 5.01 -5.74 -5.60
N LEU A 91 4.01 -5.55 -6.46
CA LEU A 91 4.00 -6.16 -7.79
C LEU A 91 4.24 -5.10 -8.85
N ASP A 92 5.40 -5.16 -9.51
CA ASP A 92 5.74 -4.29 -10.64
C ASP A 92 5.11 -4.86 -11.91
N VAL A 93 3.79 -4.70 -12.03
CA VAL A 93 3.02 -5.26 -13.13
C VAL A 93 1.94 -4.28 -13.58
N ARG A 94 1.50 -4.42 -14.83
CA ARG A 94 0.38 -3.65 -15.36
C ARG A 94 -0.92 -4.04 -14.65
N LEU A 95 -1.81 -3.08 -14.46
CA LEU A 95 -3.07 -3.29 -13.75
C LEU A 95 -3.94 -4.38 -14.40
N SER A 96 -3.94 -4.48 -15.72
CA SER A 96 -4.68 -5.52 -16.43
C SER A 96 -4.21 -6.93 -16.04
N ARG A 97 -2.90 -7.10 -15.86
CA ARG A 97 -2.32 -8.38 -15.43
C ARG A 97 -2.66 -8.68 -13.96
N PHE A 98 -2.64 -7.66 -13.12
CA PHE A 98 -3.04 -7.77 -11.72
C PHE A 98 -4.48 -8.25 -11.60
N ALA A 99 -5.39 -7.65 -12.36
CA ALA A 99 -6.80 -8.05 -12.36
C ALA A 99 -6.97 -9.52 -12.75
N ARG A 100 -6.21 -10.00 -13.75
CA ARG A 100 -6.26 -11.41 -14.17
C ARG A 100 -5.81 -12.37 -13.07
N LEU A 101 -4.82 -11.98 -12.28
CA LEU A 101 -4.36 -12.79 -11.15
C LEU A 101 -5.47 -12.98 -10.11
N PHE A 102 -6.23 -11.94 -9.84
CA PHE A 102 -7.33 -12.00 -8.88
C PHE A 102 -8.56 -12.71 -9.44
N ALA A 103 -8.82 -12.59 -10.74
CA ALA A 103 -9.98 -13.23 -11.37
C ALA A 103 -9.90 -14.76 -11.37
N ARG A 104 -8.74 -15.34 -11.16
CA ARG A 104 -8.51 -16.79 -11.13
C ARG A 104 -8.70 -17.44 -9.76
N ARG A 105 -9.00 -16.64 -8.77
CA ARG A 105 -9.12 -17.12 -7.38
C ARG A 105 -10.51 -17.58 -7.01
#